data_6c1943608e2b68f5e2c52f6ff8f459ac
#
_entry.id   6c1943608e2b68f5e2c52f6ff8f459ac
#
_cell.length_a   1.000
_cell.length_b   1.000
_cell.length_c   1.000
_cell.angle_alpha   90.00
_cell.angle_beta   90.00
_cell.angle_gamma   90.00
#
_symmetry.space_group_name_H-M   'P 1'
#
loop_
_entity.id
_entity.type
_entity.pdbx_description
1 polymer ?
#
loop_
_entity_poly.entity_id
_entity_poly.type
_entity_poly.pdbx_seq_one_letter_code
_entity_poly.pdbx_strand_id
1 'polypeptide(L)'
;MMEIKKLELQTLEFIQEKFADKVDKGGHPYVNHLYSVANKIEHLGSIKTDWFRYDHSSLCIFYHKAYIVALLHDILEDTDTTEQDLRDRGYDDEIIEAVKSLTRKKDENYFDFIIRASKNDIGKLVKKYDLEDNMDIRRLSEFGEYEMQRLKKYWYSWMYLKGELNSTEVHNILYPNEKWR
;
A
#
# COMPACT_ATOMS: atom_id res chain seq x y z
N MET A 1 -20.87 -7.91 -8.71
CA MET A 1 -20.95 -6.43 -8.68
C MET A 1 -21.50 -5.89 -7.38
N MET A 2 -22.73 -6.24 -6.94
CA MET A 2 -23.19 -5.90 -5.59
C MET A 2 -22.26 -6.39 -4.48
N GLU A 3 -21.59 -7.52 -4.69
CA GLU A 3 -20.67 -8.10 -3.71
C GLU A 3 -19.41 -7.26 -3.51
N ILE A 4 -18.73 -6.78 -4.58
CA ILE A 4 -17.52 -5.99 -4.43
C ILE A 4 -17.78 -4.62 -3.79
N LYS A 5 -18.90 -3.97 -4.16
CA LYS A 5 -19.33 -2.72 -3.53
C LYS A 5 -19.67 -2.89 -2.05
N LYS A 6 -20.32 -4.00 -1.72
CA LYS A 6 -20.59 -4.37 -0.32
C LYS A 6 -19.28 -4.59 0.44
N LEU A 7 -18.31 -5.26 -0.19
CA LEU A 7 -17.01 -5.53 0.41
C LEU A 7 -16.21 -4.23 0.63
N GLU A 8 -16.28 -3.26 -0.30
CA GLU A 8 -15.68 -1.93 -0.11
C GLU A 8 -16.25 -1.22 1.13
N LEU A 9 -17.58 -1.20 1.27
CA LEU A 9 -18.23 -0.57 2.43
C LEU A 9 -17.86 -1.29 3.74
N GLN A 10 -17.87 -2.62 3.75
CA GLN A 10 -17.43 -3.41 4.90
C GLN A 10 -15.94 -3.14 5.25
N THR A 11 -15.10 -2.93 4.23
CA THR A 11 -13.69 -2.60 4.43
C THR A 11 -13.52 -1.24 5.09
N LEU A 12 -14.30 -0.24 4.68
CA LEU A 12 -14.27 1.09 5.30
C LEU A 12 -14.64 1.03 6.79
N GLU A 13 -15.70 0.30 7.14
CA GLU A 13 -16.09 0.09 8.54
C GLU A 13 -15.00 -0.66 9.33
N PHE A 14 -14.42 -1.69 8.72
CA PHE A 14 -13.40 -2.51 9.36
C PHE A 14 -12.12 -1.74 9.68
N ILE A 15 -11.61 -0.93 8.76
CA ILE A 15 -10.42 -0.12 9.05
C ILE A 15 -10.70 0.99 10.07
N GLN A 16 -11.89 1.56 10.09
CA GLN A 16 -12.29 2.51 11.13
C GLN A 16 -12.27 1.87 12.52
N GLU A 17 -12.76 0.64 12.65
CA GLU A 17 -12.70 -0.14 13.88
C GLU A 17 -11.25 -0.43 14.30
N LYS A 18 -10.44 -0.97 13.38
CA LYS A 18 -9.09 -1.47 13.69
C LYS A 18 -8.06 -0.36 13.92
N PHE A 19 -8.26 0.80 13.35
CA PHE A 19 -7.35 1.95 13.48
C PHE A 19 -7.95 3.12 14.29
N ALA A 20 -9.03 2.88 15.06
CA ALA A 20 -9.76 3.92 15.79
C ALA A 20 -8.87 4.82 16.67
N ASP A 21 -7.92 4.20 17.40
CA ASP A 21 -7.03 4.89 18.34
C ASP A 21 -5.63 5.13 17.77
N LYS A 22 -5.40 4.84 16.48
CA LYS A 22 -4.09 4.95 15.87
C LYS A 22 -3.91 6.31 15.22
N VAL A 23 -2.76 6.92 15.47
CA VAL A 23 -2.35 8.19 14.85
C VAL A 23 -1.07 8.02 14.04
N ASP A 24 -0.90 8.85 13.02
CA ASP A 24 0.35 8.94 12.26
C ASP A 24 1.42 9.78 13.02
N LYS A 25 2.59 9.94 12.42
CA LYS A 25 3.70 10.71 13.01
C LYS A 25 3.40 12.21 13.18
N GLY A 26 2.41 12.72 12.47
CA GLY A 26 1.92 14.09 12.62
C GLY A 26 0.82 14.23 13.66
N GLY A 27 0.40 13.12 14.31
CA GLY A 27 -0.69 13.12 15.30
C GLY A 27 -2.09 13.08 14.69
N HIS A 28 -2.22 12.86 13.38
CA HIS A 28 -3.52 12.73 12.70
C HIS A 28 -4.02 11.29 12.74
N PRO A 29 -5.35 11.04 12.69
CA PRO A 29 -5.90 9.69 12.62
C PRO A 29 -5.28 8.89 11.46
N TYR A 30 -4.78 7.68 11.76
CA TYR A 30 -4.05 6.85 10.79
C TYR A 30 -4.89 6.48 9.57
N VAL A 31 -6.20 6.36 9.73
CA VAL A 31 -7.14 6.09 8.63
C VAL A 31 -7.06 7.14 7.51
N ASN A 32 -6.62 8.37 7.80
CA ASN A 32 -6.44 9.41 6.78
C ASN A 32 -5.37 8.99 5.74
N HIS A 33 -4.31 8.31 6.18
CA HIS A 33 -3.30 7.72 5.30
C HIS A 33 -3.91 6.65 4.40
N LEU A 34 -4.66 5.71 4.98
CA LEU A 34 -5.31 4.63 4.23
C LEU A 34 -6.27 5.21 3.16
N TYR A 35 -7.07 6.20 3.53
CA TYR A 35 -7.95 6.90 2.58
C TYR A 35 -7.18 7.65 1.51
N SER A 36 -6.09 8.33 1.86
CA SER A 36 -5.26 9.04 0.88
C SER A 36 -4.73 8.11 -0.21
N VAL A 37 -4.21 6.94 0.17
CA VAL A 37 -3.73 5.92 -0.76
C VAL A 37 -4.88 5.36 -1.61
N ALA A 38 -6.00 4.98 -0.98
CA ALA A 38 -7.16 4.43 -1.65
C ALA A 38 -7.78 5.41 -2.65
N ASN A 39 -7.93 6.69 -2.30
CA ASN A 39 -8.49 7.73 -3.17
C ASN A 39 -7.63 7.96 -4.43
N LYS A 40 -6.30 7.83 -4.34
CA LYS A 40 -5.42 7.90 -5.52
C LYS A 40 -5.69 6.75 -6.49
N ILE A 41 -5.98 5.56 -5.97
CA ILE A 41 -6.32 4.38 -6.78
C ILE A 41 -7.72 4.52 -7.38
N GLU A 42 -8.70 5.00 -6.62
CA GLU A 42 -10.04 5.30 -7.12
C GLU A 42 -10.00 6.32 -8.27
N HIS A 43 -9.25 7.40 -8.09
CA HIS A 43 -9.05 8.40 -9.14
C HIS A 43 -8.43 7.80 -10.40
N LEU A 44 -7.38 6.98 -10.26
CA LEU A 44 -6.78 6.28 -11.39
C LEU A 44 -7.76 5.32 -12.06
N GLY A 45 -8.52 4.56 -11.28
CA GLY A 45 -9.56 3.65 -11.74
C GLY A 45 -10.65 4.39 -12.53
N SER A 46 -11.11 5.55 -12.04
CA SER A 46 -12.13 6.36 -12.70
C SER A 46 -11.66 6.95 -14.05
N ILE A 47 -10.37 7.19 -14.22
CA ILE A 47 -9.79 7.61 -15.51
C ILE A 47 -9.66 6.43 -16.49
N LYS A 48 -9.39 5.22 -15.98
CA LYS A 48 -9.06 4.05 -16.79
C LYS A 48 -10.26 3.17 -17.12
N THR A 49 -11.34 3.28 -16.35
CA THR A 49 -12.54 2.42 -16.45
C THR A 49 -13.80 3.22 -16.21
N ASP A 50 -14.95 2.61 -16.44
CA ASP A 50 -16.26 3.17 -16.00
C ASP A 50 -16.52 2.77 -14.54
N TRP A 51 -15.66 3.25 -13.63
CA TRP A 51 -15.68 2.95 -12.20
C TRP A 51 -17.08 3.06 -11.56
N PHE A 52 -17.76 4.15 -11.85
CA PHE A 52 -19.06 4.42 -11.21
C PHE A 52 -20.19 3.54 -11.74
N ARG A 53 -20.05 2.97 -12.93
CA ARG A 53 -20.99 2.02 -13.49
C ARG A 53 -20.68 0.59 -13.10
N TYR A 54 -19.55 0.36 -12.41
CA TYR A 54 -19.12 -0.99 -12.03
C TYR A 54 -19.18 -1.92 -13.24
N ASP A 55 -18.55 -1.55 -14.34
CA ASP A 55 -18.47 -2.43 -15.49
C ASP A 55 -17.78 -3.75 -15.07
N HIS A 56 -18.12 -4.84 -15.73
CA HIS A 56 -17.59 -6.16 -15.42
C HIS A 56 -16.25 -6.44 -16.11
N SER A 57 -15.57 -5.42 -16.63
CA SER A 57 -14.25 -5.62 -17.22
C SER A 57 -13.25 -6.08 -16.16
N SER A 58 -12.32 -6.91 -16.55
CA SER A 58 -11.24 -7.35 -15.66
C SER A 58 -10.44 -6.18 -15.10
N LEU A 59 -10.33 -5.10 -15.88
CA LEU A 59 -9.64 -3.89 -15.47
C LEU A 59 -10.40 -3.15 -14.35
N CYS A 60 -11.73 -3.02 -14.46
CA CYS A 60 -12.55 -2.42 -13.41
C CYS A 60 -12.46 -3.23 -12.12
N ILE A 61 -12.59 -4.56 -12.18
CA ILE A 61 -12.46 -5.46 -11.03
C ILE A 61 -11.08 -5.31 -10.39
N PHE A 62 -10.01 -5.22 -11.19
CA PHE A 62 -8.65 -5.00 -10.69
C PHE A 62 -8.54 -3.72 -9.85
N TYR A 63 -9.06 -2.59 -10.34
CA TYR A 63 -9.00 -1.34 -9.59
C TYR A 63 -9.86 -1.34 -8.32
N HIS A 64 -11.02 -2.01 -8.32
CA HIS A 64 -11.82 -2.19 -7.10
C HIS A 64 -11.08 -3.03 -6.05
N LYS A 65 -10.44 -4.13 -6.46
CA LYS A 65 -9.59 -4.91 -5.57
C LYS A 65 -8.39 -4.11 -5.07
N ALA A 66 -7.75 -3.34 -5.94
CA ALA A 66 -6.64 -2.47 -5.54
C ALA A 66 -7.07 -1.38 -4.54
N TYR A 67 -8.27 -0.84 -4.67
CA TYR A 67 -8.85 0.09 -3.69
C TYR A 67 -9.04 -0.57 -2.33
N ILE A 68 -9.62 -1.78 -2.28
CA ILE A 68 -9.78 -2.56 -1.04
C ILE A 68 -8.40 -2.85 -0.42
N VAL A 69 -7.43 -3.29 -1.23
CA VAL A 69 -6.06 -3.57 -0.76
C VAL A 69 -5.39 -2.31 -0.23
N ALA A 70 -5.64 -1.15 -0.83
CA ALA A 70 -5.12 0.12 -0.33
C ALA A 70 -5.69 0.50 1.04
N LEU A 71 -6.95 0.20 1.30
CA LEU A 71 -7.53 0.37 2.64
C LEU A 71 -6.93 -0.60 3.67
N LEU A 72 -6.53 -1.81 3.25
CA LEU A 72 -6.06 -2.89 4.11
C LEU A 72 -4.52 -3.00 4.20
N HIS A 73 -3.75 -2.21 3.46
CA HIS A 73 -2.33 -2.51 3.22
C HIS A 73 -1.47 -2.64 4.49
N ASP A 74 -1.83 -1.94 5.56
CA ASP A 74 -1.13 -1.98 6.85
C ASP A 74 -1.86 -2.83 7.92
N ILE A 75 -2.99 -3.48 7.56
CA ILE A 75 -3.85 -4.15 8.55
C ILE A 75 -3.14 -5.30 9.27
N LEU A 76 -2.34 -6.10 8.53
CA LEU A 76 -1.62 -7.25 9.08
C LEU A 76 -0.33 -6.85 9.82
N GLU A 77 0.25 -5.67 9.52
CA GLU A 77 1.48 -5.19 10.15
C GLU A 77 1.16 -4.38 11.41
N ASP A 78 0.08 -3.65 11.37
CA ASP A 78 -0.22 -2.57 12.30
C ASP A 78 -1.37 -2.88 13.27
N THR A 79 -2.05 -4.04 13.13
CA THR A 79 -3.14 -4.47 14.01
C THR A 79 -2.99 -5.93 14.42
N ASP A 80 -3.92 -6.43 15.23
CA ASP A 80 -4.02 -7.84 15.62
C ASP A 80 -4.71 -8.74 14.57
N THR A 81 -5.05 -8.17 13.39
CA THR A 81 -5.74 -8.90 12.33
C THR A 81 -4.83 -9.96 11.70
N THR A 82 -5.39 -11.13 11.49
CA THR A 82 -4.73 -12.27 10.85
C THR A 82 -5.22 -12.49 9.41
N GLU A 83 -4.51 -13.30 8.62
CA GLU A 83 -4.99 -13.77 7.32
C GLU A 83 -6.33 -14.51 7.42
N GLN A 84 -6.55 -15.25 8.53
CA GLN A 84 -7.80 -15.97 8.74
C GLN A 84 -8.96 -15.01 8.95
N ASP A 85 -8.76 -13.92 9.71
CA ASP A 85 -9.79 -12.90 9.90
C ASP A 85 -10.20 -12.25 8.57
N LEU A 86 -9.25 -12.07 7.64
CA LEU A 86 -9.55 -11.57 6.29
C LEU A 86 -10.40 -12.59 5.50
N ARG A 87 -10.06 -13.90 5.56
CA ARG A 87 -10.87 -14.96 4.91
C ARG A 87 -12.28 -15.02 5.47
N ASP A 88 -12.43 -14.96 6.78
CA ASP A 88 -13.73 -15.05 7.48
C ASP A 88 -14.62 -13.83 7.15
N ARG A 89 -14.02 -12.69 6.77
CA ARG A 89 -14.72 -11.48 6.29
C ARG A 89 -15.06 -11.54 4.81
N GLY A 90 -14.65 -12.59 4.08
CA GLY A 90 -15.00 -12.82 2.68
C GLY A 90 -14.05 -12.18 1.66
N TYR A 91 -12.85 -11.74 2.06
CA TYR A 91 -11.83 -11.32 1.09
C TYR A 91 -11.29 -12.55 0.36
N ASP A 92 -11.19 -12.45 -0.97
CA ASP A 92 -10.65 -13.52 -1.79
C ASP A 92 -9.12 -13.62 -1.71
N ASP A 93 -8.58 -14.75 -2.20
CA ASP A 93 -7.14 -15.00 -2.14
C ASP A 93 -6.31 -13.93 -2.87
N GLU A 94 -6.82 -13.32 -3.93
CA GLU A 94 -6.11 -12.28 -4.67
C GLU A 94 -5.92 -11.03 -3.81
N ILE A 95 -6.95 -10.60 -3.08
CA ILE A 95 -6.87 -9.49 -2.12
C ILE A 95 -5.93 -9.84 -0.98
N ILE A 96 -6.07 -11.03 -0.39
CA ILE A 96 -5.26 -11.46 0.77
C ILE A 96 -3.78 -11.55 0.38
N GLU A 97 -3.43 -12.17 -0.74
CA GLU A 97 -2.04 -12.27 -1.21
C GLU A 97 -1.46 -10.88 -1.56
N ALA A 98 -2.27 -9.96 -2.07
CA ALA A 98 -1.84 -8.58 -2.28
C ALA A 98 -1.53 -7.87 -0.95
N VAL A 99 -2.38 -7.98 0.08
CA VAL A 99 -2.13 -7.42 1.42
C VAL A 99 -0.87 -8.05 2.03
N LYS A 100 -0.70 -9.37 1.96
CA LYS A 100 0.52 -10.07 2.41
C LYS A 100 1.77 -9.59 1.69
N SER A 101 1.66 -9.28 0.40
CA SER A 101 2.80 -8.73 -0.35
C SER A 101 3.25 -7.38 0.18
N LEU A 102 2.35 -6.62 0.82
CA LEU A 102 2.57 -5.31 1.41
C LEU A 102 2.99 -5.36 2.89
N THR A 103 2.86 -6.51 3.55
CA THR A 103 3.31 -6.74 4.92
C THR A 103 4.79 -7.15 4.93
N ARG A 104 5.65 -6.39 5.62
CA ARG A 104 7.08 -6.68 5.68
C ARG A 104 7.35 -7.88 6.59
N LYS A 105 8.21 -8.81 6.14
CA LYS A 105 8.61 -9.97 6.93
C LYS A 105 9.64 -9.59 7.97
N LYS A 106 9.67 -10.36 9.08
CA LYS A 106 10.74 -10.25 10.07
C LYS A 106 12.11 -10.50 9.39
N ASP A 107 13.08 -9.67 9.72
CA ASP A 107 14.46 -9.73 9.21
C ASP A 107 14.60 -9.50 7.69
N GLU A 108 13.54 -9.10 6.98
CA GLU A 108 13.60 -8.69 5.58
C GLU A 108 14.14 -7.25 5.47
N ASN A 109 15.18 -7.04 4.65
CA ASN A 109 15.60 -5.66 4.41
C ASN A 109 14.52 -4.88 3.65
N TYR A 110 14.55 -3.57 3.75
CA TYR A 110 13.47 -2.75 3.21
C TYR A 110 13.36 -2.86 1.69
N PHE A 111 14.47 -2.90 0.98
CA PHE A 111 14.42 -2.93 -0.49
C PHE A 111 14.05 -4.32 -1.02
N ASP A 112 14.45 -5.41 -0.35
CA ASP A 112 13.98 -6.77 -0.68
C ASP A 112 12.46 -6.88 -0.51
N PHE A 113 11.90 -6.25 0.54
CA PHE A 113 10.45 -6.11 0.70
C PHE A 113 9.82 -5.40 -0.51
N ILE A 114 10.37 -4.27 -0.97
CA ILE A 114 9.85 -3.55 -2.15
C ILE A 114 9.90 -4.42 -3.41
N ILE A 115 11.00 -5.16 -3.63
CA ILE A 115 11.11 -6.10 -4.76
C ILE A 115 10.08 -7.21 -4.64
N ARG A 116 9.83 -7.74 -3.45
CA ARG A 116 8.82 -8.78 -3.25
C ARG A 116 7.40 -8.23 -3.49
N ALA A 117 7.08 -7.07 -2.95
CA ALA A 117 5.80 -6.40 -3.18
C ALA A 117 5.55 -6.11 -4.66
N SER A 118 6.60 -5.76 -5.42
CA SER A 118 6.49 -5.47 -6.85
C SER A 118 6.16 -6.66 -7.75
N LYS A 119 6.23 -7.90 -7.22
CA LYS A 119 5.86 -9.13 -7.95
C LYS A 119 4.35 -9.40 -7.94
N ASN A 120 3.59 -8.71 -7.10
CA ASN A 120 2.14 -8.72 -7.09
C ASN A 120 1.65 -7.42 -7.74
N ASP A 121 0.84 -7.47 -8.78
CA ASP A 121 0.43 -6.29 -9.56
C ASP A 121 -0.36 -5.30 -8.72
N ILE A 122 -1.28 -5.76 -7.87
CA ILE A 122 -2.04 -4.93 -6.94
C ILE A 122 -1.09 -4.37 -5.87
N GLY A 123 -0.25 -5.22 -5.28
CA GLY A 123 0.74 -4.81 -4.29
C GLY A 123 1.71 -3.75 -4.81
N LYS A 124 2.21 -3.91 -6.04
CA LYS A 124 3.05 -2.92 -6.72
C LYS A 124 2.34 -1.57 -6.87
N LEU A 125 1.08 -1.58 -7.33
CA LEU A 125 0.28 -0.38 -7.51
C LEU A 125 0.03 0.34 -6.19
N VAL A 126 -0.43 -0.40 -5.17
CA VAL A 126 -0.71 0.16 -3.84
C VAL A 126 0.58 0.69 -3.20
N LYS A 127 1.68 -0.07 -3.23
CA LYS A 127 2.96 0.36 -2.63
C LYS A 127 3.51 1.63 -3.26
N LYS A 128 3.31 1.81 -4.57
CA LYS A 128 3.71 3.07 -5.23
C LYS A 128 2.99 4.27 -4.63
N TYR A 129 1.67 4.19 -4.42
CA TYR A 129 0.88 5.30 -3.86
C TYR A 129 1.06 5.45 -2.35
N ASP A 130 1.30 4.37 -1.63
CA ASP A 130 1.72 4.41 -0.23
C ASP A 130 3.04 5.19 -0.05
N LEU A 131 4.04 4.93 -0.90
CA LEU A 131 5.30 5.67 -0.88
C LEU A 131 5.09 7.16 -1.21
N GLU A 132 4.25 7.49 -2.20
CA GLU A 132 3.91 8.88 -2.53
C GLU A 132 3.27 9.61 -1.34
N ASP A 133 2.38 8.95 -0.59
CA ASP A 133 1.75 9.52 0.58
C ASP A 133 2.73 9.66 1.76
N ASN A 134 3.59 8.68 1.94
CA ASN A 134 4.62 8.69 2.98
C ASN A 134 5.77 9.68 2.70
N MET A 135 5.91 10.17 1.47
CA MET A 135 6.85 11.23 1.09
C MET A 135 6.25 12.64 1.21
N ASP A 136 4.98 12.78 1.56
CA ASP A 136 4.40 14.09 1.83
C ASP A 136 4.94 14.66 3.14
N ILE A 137 5.91 15.56 3.02
CA ILE A 137 6.60 16.18 4.16
C ILE A 137 5.66 17.01 5.04
N ARG A 138 4.49 17.42 4.53
CA ARG A 138 3.48 18.16 5.30
C ARG A 138 2.84 17.32 6.41
N ARG A 139 3.00 16.00 6.37
CA ARG A 139 2.55 15.06 7.39
C ARG A 139 3.55 14.87 8.54
N LEU A 140 4.71 15.54 8.48
CA LEU A 140 5.74 15.41 9.50
C LEU A 140 5.58 16.53 10.54
N SER A 141 5.69 16.17 11.81
CA SER A 141 5.75 17.14 12.91
C SER A 141 7.10 17.83 13.03
N GLU A 142 8.16 17.17 12.57
CA GLU A 142 9.54 17.66 12.55
C GLU A 142 10.31 17.05 11.38
N PHE A 143 11.39 17.71 10.96
CA PHE A 143 12.20 17.29 9.81
C PHE A 143 13.68 17.30 10.17
N GLY A 144 14.23 16.11 10.40
CA GLY A 144 15.62 15.89 10.77
C GLY A 144 16.34 14.89 9.86
N GLU A 145 17.55 14.51 10.27
CA GLU A 145 18.38 13.55 9.53
C GLU A 145 17.69 12.20 9.34
N TYR A 146 16.96 11.73 10.33
CA TYR A 146 16.20 10.49 10.27
C TYR A 146 15.12 10.53 9.19
N GLU A 147 14.35 11.61 9.11
CA GLU A 147 13.31 11.82 8.09
C GLU A 147 13.93 11.92 6.70
N MET A 148 15.07 12.58 6.55
CA MET A 148 15.80 12.65 5.28
C MET A 148 16.23 11.27 4.79
N GLN A 149 16.80 10.43 5.66
CA GLN A 149 17.21 9.06 5.31
C GLN A 149 15.99 8.20 4.93
N ARG A 150 14.87 8.37 5.63
CA ARG A 150 13.60 7.69 5.31
C ARG A 150 13.07 8.12 3.95
N LEU A 151 13.02 9.43 3.67
CA LEU A 151 12.55 9.97 2.38
C LEU A 151 13.46 9.52 1.23
N LYS A 152 14.78 9.50 1.42
CA LYS A 152 15.73 8.96 0.45
C LYS A 152 15.38 7.52 0.09
N LYS A 153 15.17 6.66 1.09
CA LYS A 153 14.79 5.27 0.91
C LYS A 153 13.47 5.12 0.15
N TYR A 154 12.46 5.92 0.49
CA TYR A 154 11.15 5.89 -0.16
C TYR A 154 11.21 6.37 -1.61
N TRP A 155 11.93 7.45 -1.87
CA TRP A 155 12.13 8.01 -3.21
C TRP A 155 12.75 6.99 -4.19
N TYR A 156 13.87 6.36 -3.82
CA TYR A 156 14.52 5.38 -4.69
C TYR A 156 13.68 4.12 -4.87
N SER A 157 12.96 3.68 -3.85
CA SER A 157 12.00 2.58 -3.97
C SER A 157 10.85 2.92 -4.91
N TRP A 158 10.35 4.13 -4.87
CA TRP A 158 9.31 4.62 -5.77
C TRP A 158 9.81 4.71 -7.23
N MET A 159 11.02 5.20 -7.47
CA MET A 159 11.68 5.20 -8.78
C MET A 159 11.79 3.78 -9.36
N TYR A 160 12.14 2.79 -8.54
CA TYR A 160 12.13 1.38 -8.92
C TYR A 160 10.73 0.90 -9.32
N LEU A 161 9.70 1.17 -8.51
CA LEU A 161 8.34 0.75 -8.81
C LEU A 161 7.76 1.40 -10.08
N LYS A 162 8.21 2.61 -10.41
CA LYS A 162 7.92 3.27 -11.70
C LYS A 162 8.67 2.68 -12.90
N GLY A 163 9.73 1.93 -12.66
CA GLY A 163 10.60 1.41 -13.72
C GLY A 163 11.63 2.44 -14.24
N GLU A 164 11.88 3.53 -13.51
CA GLU A 164 12.88 4.54 -13.85
C GLU A 164 14.29 4.14 -13.41
N LEU A 165 14.41 3.28 -12.40
CA LEU A 165 15.65 2.65 -11.94
C LEU A 165 15.45 1.15 -11.85
N ASN A 166 16.50 0.38 -12.11
CA ASN A 166 16.50 -1.06 -11.87
C ASN A 166 16.93 -1.41 -10.42
N SER A 167 16.76 -2.68 -10.06
CA SER A 167 17.05 -3.14 -8.68
C SER A 167 18.51 -2.98 -8.28
N THR A 168 19.44 -3.16 -9.22
CA THR A 168 20.88 -3.02 -8.94
C THR A 168 21.25 -1.56 -8.67
N GLU A 169 20.70 -0.62 -9.45
CA GLU A 169 20.92 0.81 -9.25
C GLU A 169 20.43 1.26 -7.88
N VAL A 170 19.21 0.89 -7.51
CA VAL A 170 18.64 1.28 -6.21
C VAL A 170 19.39 0.63 -5.06
N HIS A 171 19.76 -0.65 -5.16
CA HIS A 171 20.55 -1.30 -4.13
C HIS A 171 21.87 -0.58 -3.88
N ASN A 172 22.64 -0.27 -4.93
CA ASN A 172 23.93 0.42 -4.83
C ASN A 172 23.79 1.81 -4.21
N ILE A 173 22.66 2.50 -4.41
CA ILE A 173 22.39 3.80 -3.81
C ILE A 173 22.02 3.70 -2.32
N LEU A 174 21.23 2.71 -1.97
CA LEU A 174 20.73 2.54 -0.59
C LEU A 174 21.72 1.81 0.31
N TYR A 175 22.52 0.89 -0.26
CA TYR A 175 23.43 0.00 0.46
C TYR A 175 24.82 -0.03 -0.20
N PRO A 176 25.53 1.12 -0.28
CA PRO A 176 26.78 1.25 -1.07
C PRO A 176 27.91 0.35 -0.59
N ASN A 177 27.86 -0.15 0.65
CA ASN A 177 28.88 -1.01 1.24
C ASN A 177 28.48 -2.51 1.25
N GLU A 178 27.34 -2.86 0.70
CA GLU A 178 26.84 -4.23 0.65
C GLU A 178 26.90 -4.77 -0.78
N LYS A 179 27.32 -6.03 -0.95
CA LYS A 179 27.26 -6.67 -2.27
C LYS A 179 25.82 -7.12 -2.55
N TRP A 180 25.29 -6.72 -3.70
CA TRP A 180 24.04 -7.21 -4.23
C TRP A 180 24.14 -8.71 -4.56
N ARG A 181 23.14 -9.50 -4.19
CA ARG A 181 23.07 -10.94 -4.43
C ARG A 181 22.49 -11.27 -5.79
#